data_265acc636f34519017b160ffadced1a2
#
_entry.id   265acc636f34519017b160ffadced1a2
#
_cell.length_a   1.000
_cell.length_b   1.000
_cell.length_c   1.000
_cell.angle_alpha   90.00
_cell.angle_beta   90.00
_cell.angle_gamma   90.00
#
_symmetry.space_group_name_H-M   'P 1'
#
loop_
_entity.id
_entity.type
_entity.pdbx_description
1 polymer ?
#
loop_
_entity_poly.entity_id
_entity_poly.type
_entity_poly.pdbx_seq_one_letter_code
_entity_poly.pdbx_strand_id
1 'polypeptide(L)' 'MSSPLNIHLEQYDGPLDLLLDLIRKQQINIYDIPIAQITAQYLEYMQKAMELDFELGSEFVYMAATLIHIKSK' A
#
# COMPACT_ATOMS: atom_id res chain seq x y z
N MET A 1 1.68 -11.95 -19.87
CA MET A 1 1.71 -12.58 -18.56
C MET A 1 1.41 -11.57 -17.48
N SER A 2 0.52 -11.88 -16.61
CA SER A 2 0.11 -10.93 -15.59
C SER A 2 1.02 -11.01 -14.37
N SER A 3 1.33 -9.86 -13.82
CA SER A 3 2.01 -9.80 -12.53
C SER A 3 1.00 -10.13 -11.43
N PRO A 4 1.42 -10.82 -10.35
CA PRO A 4 0.52 -11.02 -9.22
C PRO A 4 0.08 -9.71 -8.58
N LEU A 5 0.80 -8.63 -8.85
CA LEU A 5 0.51 -7.32 -8.30
C LEU A 5 0.17 -6.38 -9.44
N ASN A 6 -1.11 -6.02 -9.56
CA ASN A 6 -1.57 -5.06 -10.56
C ASN A 6 -1.51 -3.66 -9.99
N ILE A 7 -0.74 -2.79 -10.65
CA ILE A 7 -0.54 -1.43 -10.18
C ILE A 7 -1.51 -0.49 -10.90
N HIS A 8 -2.47 0.03 -10.17
CA HIS A 8 -3.49 0.93 -10.71
C HIS A 8 -3.73 2.07 -9.74
N LEU A 9 -2.68 2.87 -9.51
CA LEU A 9 -2.77 3.95 -8.53
C LEU A 9 -3.86 4.95 -8.86
N GLU A 10 -4.11 5.16 -10.15
CA GLU A 10 -5.13 6.11 -10.58
C GLU A 10 -6.54 5.67 -10.20
N GLN A 11 -6.73 4.42 -9.82
CA GLN A 11 -8.03 3.91 -9.40
C GLN A 11 -8.31 4.18 -7.92
N TYR A 12 -7.34 4.65 -7.19
CA TYR A 12 -7.49 4.92 -5.77
C TYR A 12 -7.60 6.40 -5.51
N ASP A 13 -8.49 6.78 -4.60
CA ASP A 13 -8.66 8.18 -4.22
C ASP A 13 -7.49 8.67 -3.37
N GLY A 14 -6.75 7.77 -2.77
CA GLY A 14 -5.61 8.12 -1.95
C GLY A 14 -5.05 6.90 -1.28
N PRO A 15 -4.02 7.08 -0.44
CA PRO A 15 -3.35 5.94 0.20
C PRO A 15 -4.25 5.15 1.15
N LEU A 16 -5.20 5.81 1.81
CA LEU A 16 -6.12 5.07 2.67
C LEU A 16 -7.02 4.13 1.88
N ASP A 17 -7.44 4.57 0.69
CA ASP A 17 -8.25 3.72 -0.18
C ASP A 17 -7.47 2.49 -0.60
N LEU A 18 -6.20 2.68 -0.96
CA LEU A 18 -5.32 1.57 -1.30
C LEU A 18 -5.15 0.60 -0.11
N LEU A 19 -4.92 1.14 1.08
CA LEU A 19 -4.75 0.31 2.26
C LEU A 19 -6.00 -0.50 2.57
N LEU A 20 -7.16 0.12 2.46
CA LEU A 20 -8.42 -0.61 2.67
C LEU A 20 -8.59 -1.73 1.67
N ASP A 21 -8.18 -1.50 0.42
CA ASP A 21 -8.26 -2.53 -0.60
C ASP A 21 -7.33 -3.69 -0.29
N LEU A 22 -6.11 -3.40 0.16
CA LEU A 22 -5.17 -4.45 0.56
C LEU A 22 -5.72 -5.29 1.71
N ILE A 23 -6.33 -4.64 2.68
CA ILE A 23 -6.92 -5.33 3.82
C ILE A 23 -8.06 -6.23 3.36
N ARG A 24 -8.93 -5.72 2.48
CA ARG A 24 -10.05 -6.50 1.98
C ARG A 24 -9.61 -7.70 1.15
N LYS A 25 -8.63 -7.50 0.29
CA LYS A 25 -8.16 -8.59 -0.59
C LYS A 25 -7.57 -9.74 0.18
N GLN A 26 -7.03 -9.48 1.35
CA GLN A 26 -6.43 -10.52 2.18
C GLN A 26 -7.37 -11.04 3.24
N GLN A 27 -8.61 -10.56 3.26
CA GLN A 27 -9.62 -10.98 4.22
C GLN A 27 -9.13 -10.82 5.65
N ILE A 28 -8.43 -9.71 5.89
CA ILE A 28 -7.90 -9.42 7.21
C ILE A 28 -9.02 -8.87 8.10
N ASN A 29 -9.05 -9.34 9.34
CA ASN A 29 -9.97 -8.82 10.33
C ASN A 29 -9.58 -7.38 10.68
N ILE A 30 -10.51 -6.44 10.48
CA ILE A 30 -10.22 -5.02 10.69
C ILE A 30 -9.91 -4.71 12.15
N TYR A 31 -10.31 -5.58 13.07
CA TYR A 31 -10.03 -5.38 14.49
C TYR A 31 -8.68 -5.96 14.90
N ASP A 32 -7.99 -6.62 13.99
CA ASP A 32 -6.72 -7.25 14.27
C ASP A 32 -5.84 -7.19 13.03
N ILE A 33 -5.47 -5.97 12.66
CA ILE A 33 -4.71 -5.73 11.44
C ILE A 33 -3.21 -5.91 11.72
N PRO A 34 -2.55 -6.84 11.01
CA PRO A 34 -1.11 -7.01 11.16
C PRO A 34 -0.37 -5.86 10.46
N ILE A 35 -0.06 -4.82 11.21
CA ILE A 35 0.52 -3.61 10.67
C ILE A 35 1.82 -3.89 9.91
N ALA A 36 2.67 -4.77 10.44
CA ALA A 36 3.95 -5.06 9.77
C ALA A 36 3.72 -5.66 8.39
N GLN A 37 2.75 -6.57 8.29
CA GLN A 37 2.44 -7.20 7.02
C GLN A 37 1.86 -6.21 6.02
N ILE A 38 0.92 -5.39 6.47
CA ILE A 38 0.29 -4.39 5.61
C ILE A 38 1.31 -3.35 5.17
N THR A 39 2.19 -2.93 6.08
CA THR A 39 3.26 -1.99 5.73
C THR A 39 4.15 -2.56 4.63
N ALA A 40 4.57 -3.81 4.78
CA ALA A 40 5.43 -4.46 3.79
C ALA A 40 4.75 -4.50 2.42
N GLN A 41 3.46 -4.82 2.38
CA GLN A 41 2.73 -4.90 1.13
C GLN A 41 2.54 -3.53 0.51
N TYR A 42 2.27 -2.52 1.33
CA TYR A 42 2.14 -1.16 0.84
C TYR A 42 3.44 -0.70 0.20
N LEU A 43 4.56 -0.94 0.88
CA LEU A 43 5.87 -0.54 0.36
C LEU A 43 6.21 -1.28 -0.93
N GLU A 44 5.87 -2.56 -0.99
CA GLU A 44 6.08 -3.34 -2.22
C GLU A 44 5.27 -2.75 -3.36
N TYR A 45 4.02 -2.37 -3.09
CA TYR A 45 3.17 -1.76 -4.09
C TYR A 45 3.78 -0.44 -4.60
N MET A 46 4.28 0.38 -3.67
CA MET A 46 4.92 1.64 -4.05
C MET A 46 6.18 1.39 -4.88
N GLN A 47 6.98 0.40 -4.50
CA GLN A 47 8.19 0.09 -5.23
C GLN A 47 7.87 -0.37 -6.65
N LYS A 48 6.86 -1.21 -6.80
CA LYS A 48 6.43 -1.66 -8.13
C LYS A 48 5.93 -0.50 -8.98
N ALA A 49 5.21 0.43 -8.38
CA ALA A 49 4.73 1.60 -9.09
C ALA A 49 5.90 2.43 -9.61
N MET A 50 6.94 2.60 -8.79
CA MET A 50 8.12 3.34 -9.23
C MET A 50 8.86 2.62 -10.36
N GLU A 51 8.92 1.30 -10.30
CA GLU A 51 9.55 0.52 -11.38
C GLU A 51 8.80 0.67 -12.70
N LEU A 52 7.51 0.93 -12.63
CA LEU A 52 6.68 1.12 -13.82
C LEU A 52 6.56 2.60 -14.22
N ASP A 53 7.40 3.45 -13.64
CA ASP A 53 7.43 4.88 -13.92
C ASP A 53 6.16 5.62 -13.56
N PHE A 54 5.39 5.10 -12.62
CA PHE A 54 4.28 5.86 -12.07
C PHE A 54 4.78 6.97 -11.17
N GLU A 55 4.19 8.14 -11.32
CA GLU A 55 4.48 9.25 -10.43
C GLU A 55 3.70 9.07 -9.13
N LEU A 56 4.42 8.98 -8.03
CA LEU A 56 3.77 8.84 -6.74
C LEU A 56 3.41 10.20 -6.18
N GLY A 57 2.13 10.36 -5.85
CA GLY A 57 1.70 11.57 -5.17
C GLY A 57 2.33 11.69 -3.79
N SER A 58 2.47 12.91 -3.30
CA SER A 58 3.09 13.14 -2.01
C SER A 58 2.32 12.46 -0.87
N GLU A 59 1.01 12.34 -1.01
CA GLU A 59 0.21 11.68 0.01
C GLU A 59 0.54 10.20 0.13
N PHE A 60 0.89 9.53 -0.98
CA PHE A 60 1.29 8.13 -0.93
C PHE A 60 2.64 7.96 -0.25
N VAL A 61 3.56 8.87 -0.53
CA VAL A 61 4.88 8.84 0.10
C VAL A 61 4.77 9.15 1.59
N TYR A 62 3.94 10.11 1.93
CA TYR A 62 3.72 10.46 3.33
C TYR A 62 3.14 9.28 4.11
N MET A 63 2.18 8.58 3.51
CA MET A 63 1.60 7.41 4.17
C MET A 63 2.63 6.31 4.34
N ALA A 64 3.53 6.12 3.38
CA ALA A 64 4.60 5.13 3.52
C ALA A 64 5.46 5.44 4.73
N ALA A 65 5.86 6.70 4.89
CA ALA A 65 6.64 7.12 6.04
C ALA A 65 5.88 6.91 7.35
N THR A 66 4.59 7.21 7.33
CA THR A 66 3.74 7.04 8.51
C THR A 66 3.69 5.57 8.93
N LEU A 67 3.49 4.67 7.96
CA LEU A 67 3.42 3.25 8.25
C LEU A 67 4.74 2.71 8.80
N ILE A 68 5.85 3.17 8.24
CA ILE A 68 7.16 2.76 8.71
C ILE A 68 7.35 3.22 10.16
N HIS A 69 6.92 4.43 10.46
CA HIS A 69 7.04 4.97 11.81
C HIS A 69 6.22 4.15 12.82
N ILE A 70 5.01 3.79 12.45
CA ILE A 70 4.14 2.98 13.30
C ILE A 70 4.78 1.61 13.55
N LYS A 71 5.29 0.99 12.47
CA LYS A 71 5.90 -0.33 12.58
C LYS A 71 7.13 -0.32 13.49
N SER A 72 7.85 0.80 13.53
CA SER A 72 9.07 0.92 14.30
C SER A 72 8.82 1.08 15.80
N LYS A 73 7.59 1.31 16.19
CA LYS A 73 7.24 1.41 17.60
C LYS A 73 6.83 0.06 18.14
#